data_56dc9e93419d1fc0a71ec2811f1bf7ee
#
_entry.id   56dc9e93419d1fc0a71ec2811f1bf7ee
#
_cell.length_a   1.000
_cell.length_b   1.000
_cell.length_c   1.000
_cell.angle_alpha   90.00
_cell.angle_beta   90.00
_cell.angle_gamma   90.00
#
_symmetry.space_group_name_H-M   'P 1'
#
loop_
_entity.id
_entity.type
_entity.pdbx_description
1 polymer ?
#
loop_
_entity_poly.entity_id
_entity_poly.type
_entity_poly.pdbx_seq_one_letter_code
_entity_poly.pdbx_strand_id
1 'polypeptide(L)'
;ERVVIWTNNLFSRKNLFTISIANTGFNVTKLPVFREADIIHLHWINQGMLSLRNIREIIESGKPIVWTLHDMWECTAICHHAHTCSLFKSECGNCPFLRFPGKNDLAHRTFKKKQKLFNATNRLNIVAVSKWLSSQVQQSTLLKEKPISVIPNTLSLADFRIMDKELSRKELSLPDKYIILFGAARIDDPIKGVEYLIQAI
;
A
#
# COMPACT_ATOMS: atom_id res chain seq x y z
N GLU A 1 14.45 -8.54 -4.38
CA GLU A 1 13.38 -8.68 -3.37
C GLU A 1 12.66 -10.03 -3.49
N ARG A 2 12.09 -10.33 -4.64
CA ARG A 2 11.29 -11.56 -4.88
C ARG A 2 12.05 -12.84 -4.59
N VAL A 3 13.32 -12.94 -4.97
CA VAL A 3 14.18 -14.10 -4.68
C VAL A 3 14.29 -14.35 -3.18
N VAL A 4 14.48 -13.31 -2.37
CA VAL A 4 14.58 -13.45 -0.91
C VAL A 4 13.26 -13.92 -0.30
N ILE A 5 12.12 -13.41 -0.75
CA ILE A 5 10.80 -13.87 -0.30
C ILE A 5 10.58 -15.33 -0.72
N TRP A 6 10.89 -15.66 -1.95
CA TRP A 6 10.73 -17.01 -2.53
C TRP A 6 11.58 -18.07 -1.79
N THR A 7 12.87 -17.77 -1.55
CA THR A 7 13.75 -18.67 -0.77
C THR A 7 13.31 -18.79 0.69
N ASN A 8 12.89 -17.67 1.30
CA ASN A 8 12.36 -17.69 2.69
C ASN A 8 11.07 -18.52 2.81
N ASN A 9 10.30 -18.63 1.73
CA ASN A 9 9.08 -19.42 1.66
C ASN A 9 9.29 -20.81 1.01
N LEU A 10 10.49 -21.37 1.07
CA LEU A 10 10.86 -22.67 0.47
C LEU A 10 10.42 -22.76 -1.00
N PHE A 11 10.82 -21.79 -1.79
CA PHE A 11 10.55 -21.72 -3.23
C PHE A 11 9.06 -21.70 -3.61
N SER A 12 8.17 -21.43 -2.63
CA SER A 12 6.74 -21.25 -2.88
C SER A 12 6.47 -19.90 -3.52
N ARG A 13 5.60 -19.86 -4.54
CA ARG A 13 5.09 -18.63 -5.15
C ARG A 13 3.92 -18.02 -4.37
N LYS A 14 3.39 -18.74 -3.38
CA LYS A 14 2.32 -18.23 -2.50
C LYS A 14 2.81 -16.95 -1.81
N ASN A 15 1.96 -15.94 -1.77
CA ASN A 15 2.22 -14.64 -1.15
C ASN A 15 3.38 -13.83 -1.77
N LEU A 16 3.97 -14.27 -2.89
CA LEU A 16 5.13 -13.60 -3.50
C LEU A 16 4.88 -12.14 -3.86
N PHE A 17 3.61 -11.79 -4.18
CA PHE A 17 3.19 -10.44 -4.56
C PHE A 17 2.28 -9.75 -3.52
N THR A 18 1.94 -10.46 -2.43
CA THR A 18 1.14 -9.90 -1.33
C THR A 18 1.97 -9.24 -0.25
N ILE A 19 3.30 -9.45 -0.29
CA ILE A 19 4.25 -8.90 0.66
C ILE A 19 5.42 -8.22 -0.04
N SER A 20 6.02 -7.23 0.64
CA SER A 20 7.23 -6.52 0.23
C SER A 20 8.12 -6.28 1.43
N ILE A 21 9.42 -6.56 1.29
CA ILE A 21 10.43 -6.38 2.35
C ILE A 21 11.34 -5.18 2.10
N ALA A 22 11.21 -4.54 0.94
CA ALA A 22 11.92 -3.35 0.50
C ALA A 22 13.45 -3.44 0.77
N ASN A 23 14.06 -4.56 0.36
CA ASN A 23 15.49 -4.81 0.55
C ASN A 23 16.34 -4.43 -0.66
N THR A 24 15.71 -4.04 -1.77
CA THR A 24 16.35 -3.57 -3.01
C THR A 24 15.69 -2.29 -3.48
N GLY A 25 16.43 -1.42 -4.14
CA GLY A 25 15.90 -0.17 -4.67
C GLY A 25 16.99 0.72 -5.26
N PHE A 26 16.56 1.81 -5.88
CA PHE A 26 17.41 2.81 -6.48
C PHE A 26 17.60 4.02 -5.55
N ASN A 27 18.80 4.56 -5.45
CA ASN A 27 19.08 5.74 -4.62
C ASN A 27 18.72 7.03 -5.36
N VAL A 28 17.51 7.54 -5.13
CA VAL A 28 16.99 8.77 -5.74
C VAL A 28 17.66 10.05 -5.20
N THR A 29 18.31 10.00 -4.02
CA THR A 29 18.95 11.20 -3.42
C THR A 29 20.15 11.69 -4.22
N LYS A 30 20.67 10.85 -5.12
CA LYS A 30 21.77 11.20 -6.02
C LYS A 30 21.32 12.01 -7.24
N LEU A 31 20.03 12.02 -7.53
CA LEU A 31 19.50 12.72 -8.71
C LEU A 31 19.49 14.23 -8.51
N PRO A 32 19.82 15.05 -9.52
CA PRO A 32 19.74 16.50 -9.44
C PRO A 32 18.35 16.98 -9.01
N VAL A 33 17.29 16.46 -9.61
CA VAL A 33 15.89 16.79 -9.28
C VAL A 33 15.55 16.56 -7.80
N PHE A 34 16.16 15.56 -7.14
CA PHE A 34 15.97 15.35 -5.70
C PHE A 34 16.61 16.46 -4.89
N ARG A 35 17.79 16.95 -5.30
CA ARG A 35 18.52 18.01 -4.59
C ARG A 35 17.79 19.34 -4.69
N GLU A 36 17.17 19.62 -5.82
CA GLU A 36 16.42 20.84 -6.11
C GLU A 36 15.01 20.84 -5.49
N ALA A 37 14.44 19.67 -5.20
CA ALA A 37 13.10 19.56 -4.64
C ALA A 37 13.03 20.13 -3.21
N ASP A 38 11.99 20.90 -2.90
CA ASP A 38 11.69 21.39 -1.55
C ASP A 38 10.96 20.35 -0.69
N ILE A 39 10.12 19.52 -1.33
CA ILE A 39 9.29 18.49 -0.70
C ILE A 39 9.44 17.20 -1.48
N ILE A 40 9.50 16.07 -0.77
CA ILE A 40 9.50 14.74 -1.37
C ILE A 40 8.13 14.12 -1.21
N HIS A 41 7.44 13.86 -2.32
CA HIS A 41 6.15 13.18 -2.32
C HIS A 41 6.33 11.73 -2.73
N LEU A 42 6.02 10.81 -1.81
CA LEU A 42 6.09 9.37 -2.03
C LEU A 42 4.69 8.82 -2.23
N HIS A 43 4.57 7.89 -3.17
CA HIS A 43 3.43 7.03 -3.38
C HIS A 43 3.84 5.57 -3.13
N TRP A 44 3.32 4.65 -3.89
CA TRP A 44 3.68 3.25 -3.83
C TRP A 44 5.12 3.02 -4.33
N ILE A 45 6.04 2.65 -3.42
CA ILE A 45 7.49 2.61 -3.68
C ILE A 45 8.07 1.19 -3.66
N ASN A 46 7.21 0.21 -3.59
CA ASN A 46 7.59 -1.19 -3.42
C ASN A 46 8.13 -1.85 -4.69
N GLN A 47 8.40 -3.14 -4.62
CA GLN A 47 8.85 -4.01 -5.72
C GLN A 47 10.17 -3.59 -6.39
N GLY A 48 11.09 -3.04 -5.60
CA GLY A 48 12.44 -2.71 -6.07
C GLY A 48 12.64 -1.24 -6.47
N MET A 49 11.62 -0.38 -6.32
CA MET A 49 11.78 1.05 -6.57
C MET A 49 12.61 1.71 -5.45
N LEU A 50 12.20 1.57 -4.19
CA LEU A 50 12.99 2.03 -3.04
C LEU A 50 13.16 0.92 -2.01
N SER A 51 14.37 0.82 -1.47
CA SER A 51 14.65 -0.02 -0.30
C SER A 51 14.45 0.77 1.00
N LEU A 52 14.35 0.08 2.14
CA LEU A 52 14.36 0.74 3.45
C LEU A 52 15.63 1.58 3.69
N ARG A 53 16.75 1.20 3.05
CA ARG A 53 17.97 2.00 3.06
C ARG A 53 17.79 3.30 2.29
N ASN A 54 17.18 3.24 1.11
CA ASN A 54 16.93 4.45 0.30
C ASN A 54 15.93 5.38 0.99
N ILE A 55 14.89 4.84 1.65
CA ILE A 55 13.97 5.65 2.45
C ILE A 55 14.71 6.32 3.62
N ARG A 56 15.66 5.64 4.25
CA ARG A 56 16.52 6.25 5.27
C ARG A 56 17.31 7.43 4.70
N GLU A 57 17.95 7.27 3.55
CA GLU A 57 18.72 8.33 2.87
C GLU A 57 17.82 9.53 2.53
N ILE A 58 16.55 9.31 2.15
CA ILE A 58 15.56 10.37 1.95
C ILE A 58 15.25 11.08 3.29
N ILE A 59 15.03 10.35 4.37
CA ILE A 59 14.77 10.92 5.70
C ILE A 59 15.99 11.73 6.21
N GLU A 60 17.19 11.18 6.05
CA GLU A 60 18.45 11.81 6.46
C GLU A 60 18.77 13.09 5.67
N SER A 61 18.19 13.28 4.48
CA SER A 61 18.28 14.54 3.73
C SER A 61 17.63 15.72 4.46
N GLY A 62 16.76 15.47 5.45
CA GLY A 62 16.06 16.50 6.21
C GLY A 62 14.93 17.20 5.45
N LYS A 63 14.65 16.82 4.21
CA LYS A 63 13.53 17.38 3.43
C LYS A 63 12.18 16.94 3.99
N PRO A 64 11.14 17.79 3.93
CA PRO A 64 9.77 17.38 4.25
C PRO A 64 9.31 16.23 3.34
N ILE A 65 8.64 15.25 3.92
CA ILE A 65 8.13 14.08 3.19
C ILE A 65 6.60 14.05 3.34
N VAL A 66 5.91 13.96 2.22
CA VAL A 66 4.50 13.59 2.14
C VAL A 66 4.43 12.18 1.57
N TRP A 67 3.75 11.25 2.25
CA TRP A 67 3.61 9.88 1.77
C TRP A 67 2.14 9.52 1.62
N THR A 68 1.69 9.42 0.37
CA THR A 68 0.33 8.98 0.05
C THR A 68 0.27 7.46 0.00
N LEU A 69 -0.52 6.89 0.87
CA LEU A 69 -0.71 5.46 1.03
C LEU A 69 -1.84 4.97 0.11
N HIS A 70 -1.56 3.93 -0.66
CA HIS A 70 -2.51 3.24 -1.53
C HIS A 70 -2.89 1.85 -1.01
N ASP A 71 -2.14 1.33 -0.05
CA ASP A 71 -2.37 0.07 0.66
C ASP A 71 -1.88 0.15 2.11
N MET A 72 -1.79 -0.96 2.80
CA MET A 72 -1.39 -0.99 4.21
C MET A 72 0.12 -1.21 4.42
N TRP A 73 0.93 -1.28 3.38
CA TRP A 73 2.33 -1.68 3.54
C TRP A 73 3.11 -0.78 4.50
N GLU A 74 2.89 0.51 4.45
CA GLU A 74 3.60 1.48 5.30
C GLU A 74 3.25 1.28 6.78
N CYS A 75 2.01 0.91 7.09
CA CYS A 75 1.53 0.70 8.46
C CYS A 75 1.67 -0.75 8.95
N THR A 76 2.11 -1.68 8.12
CA THR A 76 2.41 -3.07 8.46
C THR A 76 3.91 -3.35 8.40
N ALA A 77 4.32 -4.58 8.70
CA ALA A 77 5.72 -4.98 8.49
C ALA A 77 6.07 -5.20 7.02
N ILE A 78 5.30 -6.07 6.34
CA ILE A 78 5.62 -6.54 4.99
C ILE A 78 4.39 -6.69 4.09
N CYS A 79 3.18 -6.80 4.63
CA CYS A 79 1.99 -7.10 3.83
C CYS A 79 1.33 -5.83 3.29
N HIS A 80 0.80 -5.92 2.06
CA HIS A 80 0.04 -4.85 1.41
C HIS A 80 -1.41 -4.77 1.93
N HIS A 81 -1.93 -5.86 2.49
CA HIS A 81 -3.21 -5.90 3.18
C HIS A 81 -3.13 -6.88 4.35
N ALA A 82 -3.56 -6.46 5.52
CA ALA A 82 -3.46 -7.27 6.74
C ALA A 82 -4.57 -8.34 6.85
N HIS A 83 -5.64 -8.26 6.06
CA HIS A 83 -6.83 -9.11 6.18
C HIS A 83 -7.35 -9.14 7.63
N THR A 84 -7.40 -10.31 8.24
CA THR A 84 -7.82 -10.51 9.62
C THR A 84 -6.70 -10.33 10.65
N CYS A 85 -5.45 -10.12 10.20
CA CYS A 85 -4.30 -9.97 11.08
C CYS A 85 -4.31 -8.58 11.76
N SER A 86 -4.24 -8.53 13.07
CA SER A 86 -4.21 -7.30 13.87
C SER A 86 -2.83 -6.97 14.46
N LEU A 87 -1.80 -7.76 14.18
CA LEU A 87 -0.48 -7.60 14.82
C LEU A 87 0.22 -6.28 14.49
N PHE A 88 -0.12 -5.62 13.39
CA PHE A 88 0.41 -4.29 13.06
C PHE A 88 0.00 -3.20 14.09
N LYS A 89 -1.05 -3.46 14.88
CA LYS A 89 -1.52 -2.56 15.95
C LYS A 89 -0.61 -2.61 17.19
N SER A 90 0.19 -3.65 17.32
CA SER A 90 1.16 -3.85 18.40
C SER A 90 2.56 -4.06 17.85
N GLU A 91 2.89 -5.27 17.47
CA GLU A 91 4.19 -5.65 16.91
C GLU A 91 4.05 -6.80 15.93
N CYS A 92 4.46 -6.60 14.68
CA CYS A 92 4.43 -7.67 13.69
C CYS A 92 5.48 -8.75 14.00
N GLY A 93 5.08 -9.99 13.84
CA GLY A 93 5.82 -11.24 13.99
C GLY A 93 4.84 -12.39 13.83
N ASN A 94 5.29 -13.64 13.87
CA ASN A 94 4.44 -14.81 13.61
C ASN A 94 3.57 -14.64 12.34
N CYS A 95 4.18 -14.11 11.28
CA CYS A 95 3.48 -13.59 10.12
C CYS A 95 2.82 -14.71 9.30
N PRO A 96 1.48 -14.69 9.08
CA PRO A 96 0.77 -15.75 8.37
C PRO A 96 1.12 -15.82 6.87
N PHE A 97 1.76 -14.79 6.33
CA PHE A 97 2.22 -14.76 4.93
C PHE A 97 3.57 -15.45 4.71
N LEU A 98 4.28 -15.81 5.79
CA LEU A 98 5.54 -16.54 5.72
C LEU A 98 5.34 -18.06 5.90
N ARG A 99 6.19 -18.84 5.28
CA ARG A 99 6.19 -20.30 5.42
C ARG A 99 6.50 -20.75 6.83
N PHE A 100 7.40 -20.02 7.50
CA PHE A 100 7.84 -20.27 8.87
C PHE A 100 7.56 -19.03 9.72
N PRO A 101 6.31 -18.87 10.22
CA PRO A 101 6.01 -17.84 11.18
C PRO A 101 6.85 -18.02 12.46
N GLY A 102 7.27 -16.93 13.06
CA GLY A 102 8.02 -16.96 14.29
C GLY A 102 8.13 -15.59 14.93
N LYS A 103 8.42 -15.55 16.23
CA LYS A 103 8.54 -14.29 16.97
C LYS A 103 9.57 -13.34 16.35
N ASN A 104 10.65 -13.87 15.78
CA ASN A 104 11.75 -13.11 15.16
C ASN A 104 11.85 -13.40 13.66
N ASP A 105 10.72 -13.63 12.98
CA ASP A 105 10.67 -13.91 11.56
C ASP A 105 11.06 -12.69 10.69
N LEU A 106 10.96 -12.86 9.37
CA LEU A 106 11.29 -11.80 8.41
C LEU A 106 10.38 -10.56 8.58
N ALA A 107 9.11 -10.77 8.93
CA ALA A 107 8.18 -9.69 9.18
C ALA A 107 8.58 -8.89 10.42
N HIS A 108 8.89 -9.56 11.54
CA HIS A 108 9.36 -8.90 12.76
C HIS A 108 10.62 -8.06 12.51
N ARG A 109 11.61 -8.64 11.84
CA ARG A 109 12.86 -7.91 11.52
C ARG A 109 12.62 -6.69 10.64
N THR A 110 11.70 -6.79 9.68
CA THR A 110 11.33 -5.66 8.82
C THR A 110 10.55 -4.61 9.59
N PHE A 111 9.63 -5.04 10.48
CA PHE A 111 8.90 -4.15 11.38
C PHE A 111 9.85 -3.28 12.22
N LYS A 112 10.84 -3.90 12.88
CA LYS A 112 11.84 -3.17 13.69
C LYS A 112 12.65 -2.17 12.87
N LYS A 113 12.99 -2.51 11.63
CA LYS A 113 13.67 -1.58 10.72
C LYS A 113 12.79 -0.39 10.38
N LYS A 114 11.50 -0.61 10.04
CA LYS A 114 10.54 0.46 9.77
C LYS A 114 10.30 1.33 11.00
N GLN A 115 10.13 0.73 12.16
CA GLN A 115 9.93 1.44 13.43
C GLN A 115 11.10 2.42 13.69
N LYS A 116 12.34 1.93 13.60
CA LYS A 116 13.52 2.77 13.74
C LYS A 116 13.56 3.89 12.69
N LEU A 117 13.19 3.56 11.46
CA LEU A 117 13.19 4.50 10.34
C LEU A 117 12.17 5.62 10.54
N PHE A 118 10.92 5.28 10.85
CA PHE A 118 9.86 6.27 11.00
C PHE A 118 10.02 7.11 12.26
N ASN A 119 10.58 6.56 13.33
CA ASN A 119 10.89 7.31 14.55
C ASN A 119 12.06 8.30 14.37
N ALA A 120 12.87 8.15 13.32
CA ALA A 120 14.01 9.01 13.07
C ALA A 120 13.65 10.41 12.50
N THR A 121 12.38 10.67 12.19
CA THR A 121 11.96 11.94 11.60
C THR A 121 10.61 12.42 12.10
N ASN A 122 10.48 13.74 12.28
CA ASN A 122 9.21 14.42 12.52
C ASN A 122 8.66 15.10 11.24
N ARG A 123 9.38 14.99 10.12
CA ARG A 123 9.03 15.63 8.84
C ARG A 123 8.31 14.68 7.87
N LEU A 124 7.70 13.61 8.40
CA LEU A 124 6.91 12.66 7.63
C LEU A 124 5.42 12.91 7.90
N ASN A 125 4.71 13.30 6.85
CA ASN A 125 3.26 13.48 6.84
C ASN A 125 2.61 12.38 6.00
N ILE A 126 1.55 11.78 6.51
CA ILE A 126 0.84 10.69 5.86
C ILE A 126 -0.43 11.21 5.21
N VAL A 127 -0.66 10.79 3.98
CA VAL A 127 -1.94 10.97 3.28
C VAL A 127 -2.57 9.60 3.07
N ALA A 128 -3.76 9.39 3.59
CA ALA A 128 -4.55 8.19 3.35
C ALA A 128 -5.63 8.48 2.29
N VAL A 129 -5.74 7.63 1.28
CA VAL A 129 -6.71 7.81 0.17
C VAL A 129 -8.16 7.48 0.56
N SER A 130 -8.39 7.03 1.78
CA SER A 130 -9.72 6.76 2.31
C SER A 130 -9.77 6.87 3.83
N LYS A 131 -10.97 7.11 4.39
CA LYS A 131 -11.20 7.08 5.85
C LYS A 131 -10.84 5.72 6.46
N TRP A 132 -11.12 4.63 5.75
CA TRP A 132 -10.76 3.29 6.20
C TRP A 132 -9.25 3.15 6.36
N LEU A 133 -8.45 3.52 5.36
CA LEU A 133 -6.99 3.43 5.42
C LEU A 133 -6.42 4.33 6.52
N SER A 134 -6.96 5.56 6.67
CA SER A 134 -6.60 6.46 7.76
C SER A 134 -6.82 5.79 9.13
N SER A 135 -7.96 5.13 9.33
CA SER A 135 -8.25 4.38 10.56
C SER A 135 -7.25 3.23 10.80
N GLN A 136 -6.79 2.55 9.76
CA GLN A 136 -5.74 1.51 9.90
C GLN A 136 -4.40 2.13 10.32
N VAL A 137 -4.02 3.25 9.71
CA VAL A 137 -2.78 3.97 10.03
C VAL A 137 -2.78 4.47 11.48
N GLN A 138 -3.89 5.04 11.95
CA GLN A 138 -4.06 5.51 13.33
C GLN A 138 -3.92 4.40 14.37
N GLN A 139 -4.21 3.15 14.01
CA GLN A 139 -4.05 1.99 14.87
C GLN A 139 -2.66 1.35 14.77
N SER A 140 -1.86 1.70 13.77
CA SER A 140 -0.54 1.12 13.56
C SER A 140 0.50 1.73 14.50
N THR A 141 1.22 0.89 15.23
CA THR A 141 2.33 1.33 16.08
C THR A 141 3.50 1.93 15.29
N LEU A 142 3.55 1.73 13.97
CA LEU A 142 4.56 2.35 13.12
C LEU A 142 4.26 3.82 12.80
N LEU A 143 2.98 4.19 12.64
CA LEU A 143 2.61 5.47 12.05
C LEU A 143 1.57 6.27 12.86
N LYS A 144 1.00 5.73 13.92
CA LYS A 144 -0.07 6.40 14.71
C LYS A 144 0.30 7.78 15.26
N GLU A 145 1.59 8.03 15.48
CA GLU A 145 2.10 9.31 15.98
C GLU A 145 2.44 10.30 14.86
N LYS A 146 2.23 9.93 13.58
CA LYS A 146 2.50 10.82 12.45
C LYS A 146 1.26 11.64 12.09
N PRO A 147 1.42 12.88 11.62
CA PRO A 147 0.30 13.64 11.08
C PRO A 147 -0.34 12.88 9.91
N ILE A 148 -1.68 12.76 9.94
CA ILE A 148 -2.44 12.03 8.92
C ILE A 148 -3.54 12.92 8.38
N SER A 149 -3.61 13.01 7.05
CA SER A 149 -4.69 13.65 6.31
C SER A 149 -5.42 12.65 5.42
N VAL A 150 -6.72 12.83 5.20
CA VAL A 150 -7.50 12.02 4.25
C VAL A 150 -7.69 12.82 2.98
N ILE A 151 -7.06 12.40 1.90
CA ILE A 151 -7.19 13.01 0.57
C ILE A 151 -7.49 11.88 -0.43
N PRO A 152 -8.74 11.75 -0.90
CA PRO A 152 -9.12 10.72 -1.87
C PRO A 152 -8.34 10.85 -3.19
N ASN A 153 -8.22 9.73 -3.90
CA ASN A 153 -7.69 9.77 -5.27
C ASN A 153 -8.52 10.70 -6.14
N THR A 154 -7.84 11.45 -6.98
CA THR A 154 -8.48 12.40 -7.91
C THR A 154 -9.04 11.67 -9.13
N LEU A 155 -10.06 12.28 -9.71
CA LEU A 155 -10.69 11.84 -10.94
C LEU A 155 -10.77 13.04 -11.90
N SER A 156 -10.46 12.83 -13.18
CA SER A 156 -10.66 13.86 -14.21
C SER A 156 -12.14 14.06 -14.48
N LEU A 157 -12.69 15.21 -14.10
CA LEU A 157 -14.10 15.54 -14.37
C LEU A 157 -14.35 15.84 -15.85
N ALA A 158 -13.33 16.07 -16.66
CA ALA A 158 -13.45 16.18 -18.10
C ALA A 158 -13.78 14.83 -18.74
N ASP A 159 -13.14 13.75 -18.24
CA ASP A 159 -13.32 12.40 -18.76
C ASP A 159 -14.48 11.68 -18.10
N PHE A 160 -14.68 11.90 -16.79
CA PHE A 160 -15.70 11.25 -15.96
C PHE A 160 -16.76 12.25 -15.52
N ARG A 161 -17.75 12.47 -16.38
CA ARG A 161 -18.87 13.36 -16.13
C ARG A 161 -20.19 12.58 -16.10
N ILE A 162 -21.17 13.11 -15.39
CA ILE A 162 -22.52 12.56 -15.42
C ILE A 162 -23.08 12.77 -16.83
N MET A 163 -23.47 11.69 -17.46
CA MET A 163 -24.09 11.68 -18.79
C MET A 163 -25.56 11.30 -18.68
N ASP A 164 -26.35 11.69 -19.70
CA ASP A 164 -27.73 11.26 -19.80
C ASP A 164 -27.80 9.71 -19.90
N LYS A 165 -28.65 9.11 -19.08
CA LYS A 165 -28.78 7.65 -18.97
C LYS A 165 -29.28 7.02 -20.25
N GLU A 166 -30.30 7.61 -20.89
CA GLU A 166 -30.94 7.07 -22.07
C GLU A 166 -30.03 7.17 -23.29
N LEU A 167 -29.34 8.30 -23.44
CA LEU A 167 -28.32 8.48 -24.49
C LEU A 167 -27.17 7.48 -24.31
N SER A 168 -26.67 7.33 -23.10
CA SER A 168 -25.56 6.39 -22.82
C SER A 168 -25.97 4.94 -23.09
N ARG A 169 -27.21 4.53 -22.73
CA ARG A 169 -27.73 3.21 -23.05
C ARG A 169 -27.83 2.98 -24.56
N LYS A 170 -28.30 3.97 -25.30
CA LYS A 170 -28.42 3.91 -26.76
C LYS A 170 -27.04 3.81 -27.43
N GLU A 171 -26.08 4.62 -27.02
CA GLU A 171 -24.71 4.61 -27.54
C GLU A 171 -24.02 3.28 -27.29
N LEU A 172 -24.21 2.69 -26.10
CA LEU A 172 -23.61 1.40 -25.71
C LEU A 172 -24.45 0.20 -26.12
N SER A 173 -25.58 0.38 -26.82
CA SER A 173 -26.50 -0.68 -27.23
C SER A 173 -26.95 -1.57 -26.06
N LEU A 174 -27.18 -0.97 -24.89
CA LEU A 174 -27.58 -1.70 -23.68
C LEU A 174 -29.09 -1.91 -23.64
N PRO A 175 -29.57 -3.07 -23.12
CA PRO A 175 -31.00 -3.35 -22.98
C PRO A 175 -31.63 -2.46 -21.92
N ASP A 176 -32.95 -2.23 -22.04
CA ASP A 176 -33.73 -1.55 -21.00
C ASP A 176 -34.06 -2.52 -19.84
N LYS A 177 -33.02 -2.84 -19.06
CA LYS A 177 -33.04 -3.71 -17.88
C LYS A 177 -32.14 -3.15 -16.80
N TYR A 178 -32.27 -3.66 -15.58
CA TYR A 178 -31.27 -3.41 -14.54
C TYR A 178 -29.93 -4.01 -14.96
N ILE A 179 -28.88 -3.22 -14.87
CA ILE A 179 -27.51 -3.61 -15.21
C ILE A 179 -26.65 -3.44 -13.98
N ILE A 180 -25.99 -4.49 -13.58
CA ILE A 180 -24.97 -4.47 -12.52
C ILE A 180 -23.62 -4.66 -13.20
N LEU A 181 -22.74 -3.65 -13.10
CA LEU A 181 -21.38 -3.72 -13.61
C LEU A 181 -20.44 -4.03 -12.46
N PHE A 182 -19.66 -5.08 -12.61
CA PHE A 182 -18.55 -5.41 -11.73
C PHE A 182 -17.24 -5.43 -12.54
N GLY A 183 -16.20 -4.78 -12.02
CA GLY A 183 -14.91 -4.71 -12.69
C GLY A 183 -13.76 -4.81 -11.70
N ALA A 184 -12.76 -5.62 -12.03
CA ALA A 184 -11.49 -5.69 -11.31
C ALA A 184 -10.38 -6.15 -12.25
N ALA A 185 -9.12 -5.79 -11.95
CA ALA A 185 -7.96 -6.27 -12.71
C ALA A 185 -7.85 -7.81 -12.67
N ARG A 186 -8.28 -8.41 -11.54
CA ARG A 186 -8.41 -9.86 -11.37
C ARG A 186 -9.73 -10.13 -10.65
N ILE A 187 -10.70 -10.65 -11.37
CA ILE A 187 -12.05 -10.94 -10.85
C ILE A 187 -11.99 -12.07 -9.81
N ASP A 188 -11.10 -13.03 -9.99
CA ASP A 188 -10.85 -14.17 -9.11
C ASP A 188 -10.15 -13.84 -7.79
N ASP A 189 -9.75 -12.58 -7.59
CA ASP A 189 -9.12 -12.15 -6.33
C ASP A 189 -10.21 -11.96 -5.25
N PRO A 190 -10.18 -12.74 -4.15
CA PRO A 190 -11.19 -12.65 -3.08
C PRO A 190 -11.33 -11.25 -2.47
N ILE A 191 -10.25 -10.45 -2.48
CA ILE A 191 -10.28 -9.05 -1.99
C ILE A 191 -11.25 -8.19 -2.80
N LYS A 192 -11.53 -8.55 -4.06
CA LYS A 192 -12.42 -7.79 -4.95
C LYS A 192 -13.90 -8.07 -4.69
N GLY A 193 -14.22 -9.15 -3.97
CA GLY A 193 -15.56 -9.41 -3.45
C GLY A 193 -16.58 -9.84 -4.49
N VAL A 194 -16.18 -10.39 -5.64
CA VAL A 194 -17.11 -10.88 -6.66
C VAL A 194 -18.07 -11.95 -6.11
N GLU A 195 -17.61 -12.79 -5.18
CA GLU A 195 -18.42 -13.81 -4.53
C GLU A 195 -19.63 -13.23 -3.76
N TYR A 196 -19.42 -12.08 -3.08
CA TYR A 196 -20.51 -11.38 -2.40
C TYR A 196 -21.54 -10.83 -3.39
N LEU A 197 -21.09 -10.35 -4.54
CA LEU A 197 -22.01 -9.90 -5.60
C LEU A 197 -22.84 -11.08 -6.13
N ILE A 198 -22.21 -12.21 -6.44
CA ILE A 198 -22.91 -13.43 -6.95
C ILE A 198 -23.92 -13.94 -5.92
N GLN A 199 -23.61 -13.89 -4.64
CA GLN A 199 -24.55 -14.32 -3.58
C GLN A 199 -25.72 -13.35 -3.37
N ALA A 200 -25.57 -12.09 -3.78
CA ALA A 200 -26.61 -11.06 -3.62
C ALA A 200 -27.59 -10.97 -4.79
N ILE A 201 -27.31 -11.61 -5.93
CA ILE A 201 -28.13 -11.67 -7.13
C ILE A 201 -28.92 -12.98 -7.18
#